data_12ed569417ca10b601db379c7e860f6e
#
_entry.id   12ed569417ca10b601db379c7e860f6e
#
_cell.length_a   1.000
_cell.length_b   1.000
_cell.length_c   1.000
_cell.angle_alpha   90.00
_cell.angle_beta   90.00
_cell.angle_gamma   90.00
#
_symmetry.space_group_name_H-M   'P 1'
#
loop_
_entity.id
_entity.type
_entity.pdbx_description
1 polymer ?
#
loop_
_entity_poly.entity_id
_entity_poly.type
_entity_poly.pdbx_seq_one_letter_code
_entity_poly.pdbx_strand_id
1 'polypeptide(L)'
;MSIEAQLVARLKANANLVALVGDRIYPLTAPQNVVKPYITYQSINELGMQCMGGNTYQEDVRVKIDCWSLSYGQVISIKDEVKSSIALWKASSEVSTMDGYENDTKLFRKLIDFNIKE
;
A
#
# COMPACT_ATOMS: atom_id res chain seq x y z
N MET A 1 6.59 -12.74 11.26
CA MET A 1 6.53 -12.19 9.91
C MET A 1 6.34 -10.69 10.00
N SER A 2 7.08 -9.93 9.22
CA SER A 2 6.99 -8.48 9.25
C SER A 2 5.67 -7.99 8.66
N ILE A 3 5.32 -6.74 8.98
CA ILE A 3 4.13 -6.11 8.40
C ILE A 3 4.26 -6.05 6.87
N GLU A 4 5.45 -5.73 6.37
CA GLU A 4 5.69 -5.65 4.94
C GLU A 4 5.48 -7.00 4.26
N ALA A 5 5.98 -8.07 4.87
CA ALA A 5 5.79 -9.41 4.32
C ALA A 5 4.31 -9.82 4.35
N GLN A 6 3.61 -9.48 5.41
CA GLN A 6 2.17 -9.75 5.49
C GLN A 6 1.38 -8.96 4.44
N LEU A 7 1.76 -7.70 4.22
CA LEU A 7 1.13 -6.88 3.20
C LEU A 7 1.28 -7.50 1.83
N VAL A 8 2.51 -7.88 1.46
CA VAL A 8 2.77 -8.48 0.15
C VAL A 8 1.99 -9.78 0.00
N ALA A 9 1.95 -10.60 1.05
CA ALA A 9 1.22 -11.85 1.00
C ALA A 9 -0.29 -11.61 0.77
N ARG A 10 -0.86 -10.61 1.44
CA ARG A 10 -2.26 -10.27 1.25
C ARG A 10 -2.55 -9.78 -0.16
N LEU A 11 -1.68 -8.94 -0.70
CA LEU A 11 -1.86 -8.44 -2.06
C LEU A 11 -1.76 -9.56 -3.08
N LYS A 12 -0.79 -10.44 -2.91
CA LYS A 12 -0.61 -11.57 -3.83
C LYS A 12 -1.69 -12.64 -3.70
N ALA A 13 -2.38 -12.68 -2.58
CA ALA A 13 -3.51 -13.60 -2.40
C ALA A 13 -4.77 -13.14 -3.14
N ASN A 14 -4.82 -11.90 -3.58
CA ASN A 14 -5.97 -11.38 -4.32
C ASN A 14 -5.80 -11.67 -5.80
N ALA A 15 -6.53 -12.64 -6.33
CA ALA A 15 -6.40 -13.06 -7.72
C ALA A 15 -6.73 -11.95 -8.70
N ASN A 16 -7.69 -11.09 -8.37
CA ASN A 16 -8.06 -9.97 -9.23
C ASN A 16 -6.93 -8.96 -9.32
N LEU A 17 -6.25 -8.68 -8.20
CA LEU A 17 -5.12 -7.78 -8.19
C LEU A 17 -3.94 -8.37 -8.96
N VAL A 18 -3.66 -9.64 -8.77
CA VAL A 18 -2.59 -10.33 -9.49
C VAL A 18 -2.84 -10.31 -11.00
N ALA A 19 -4.10 -10.40 -11.41
CA ALA A 19 -4.45 -10.30 -12.82
C ALA A 19 -4.11 -8.93 -13.40
N LEU A 20 -4.08 -7.89 -12.57
CA LEU A 20 -3.78 -6.53 -13.02
C LEU A 20 -2.28 -6.21 -12.96
N VAL A 21 -1.61 -6.56 -11.87
CA VAL A 21 -0.22 -6.15 -11.65
C VAL A 21 0.76 -7.31 -11.63
N GLY A 22 0.28 -8.55 -11.61
CA GLY A 22 1.16 -9.71 -11.48
C GLY A 22 1.90 -9.68 -10.16
N ASP A 23 3.20 -9.89 -10.21
CA ASP A 23 4.05 -9.80 -9.04
C ASP A 23 4.82 -8.48 -8.96
N ARG A 24 4.39 -7.48 -9.72
CA ARG A 24 5.05 -6.17 -9.75
C ARG A 24 4.63 -5.32 -8.55
N ILE A 25 5.06 -5.74 -7.38
CA ILE A 25 4.82 -5.09 -6.10
C ILE A 25 6.18 -4.86 -5.46
N TYR A 26 6.59 -3.60 -5.34
CA TYR A 26 7.95 -3.25 -4.96
C TYR A 26 7.98 -2.39 -3.70
N PRO A 27 8.97 -2.60 -2.83
CA PRO A 27 9.15 -1.71 -1.68
C PRO A 27 9.79 -0.39 -2.12
N LEU A 28 9.26 0.71 -1.63
CA LEU A 28 9.74 2.07 -1.81
C LEU A 28 9.68 2.54 -3.25
N THR A 29 10.48 1.99 -4.13
CA THR A 29 10.54 2.42 -5.53
C THR A 29 10.56 1.22 -6.46
N ALA A 30 10.04 1.41 -7.67
CA ALA A 30 10.09 0.40 -8.70
C ALA A 30 11.43 0.45 -9.43
N PRO A 31 11.86 -0.68 -10.02
CA PRO A 31 13.05 -0.67 -10.86
C PRO A 31 12.90 0.26 -12.05
N GLN A 32 14.02 0.74 -12.56
CA GLN A 32 14.01 1.52 -13.79
C GLN A 32 13.46 0.66 -14.93
N ASN A 33 12.65 1.26 -15.80
CA ASN A 33 11.98 0.58 -16.92
C ASN A 33 11.01 -0.52 -16.47
N VAL A 34 10.36 -0.31 -15.32
CA VAL A 34 9.38 -1.25 -14.82
C VAL A 34 8.19 -1.36 -15.77
N VAL A 35 7.65 -2.56 -15.89
CA VAL A 35 6.42 -2.79 -16.66
C VAL A 35 5.23 -2.23 -15.87
N LYS A 36 4.34 -1.52 -16.55
CA LYS A 36 3.15 -0.95 -15.95
C LYS A 36 1.96 -1.88 -16.20
N PRO A 37 0.97 -1.90 -15.31
CA PRO A 37 0.89 -1.22 -14.02
C PRO A 37 1.73 -1.90 -12.94
N TYR A 38 1.99 -1.18 -11.87
CA TYR A 38 2.73 -1.74 -10.75
C TYR A 38 2.31 -1.06 -9.45
N ILE A 39 2.77 -1.61 -8.33
CA ILE A 39 2.48 -1.10 -6.99
C ILE A 39 3.79 -0.90 -6.26
N THR A 40 3.90 0.23 -5.55
CA THR A 40 4.98 0.44 -4.58
C THR A 40 4.35 0.63 -3.20
N TYR A 41 5.07 0.21 -2.17
CA TYR A 41 4.58 0.35 -0.81
C TYR A 41 5.69 0.82 0.12
N GLN A 42 5.27 1.42 1.21
CA GLN A 42 6.18 1.96 2.20
C GLN A 42 5.53 1.85 3.57
N SER A 43 6.27 1.39 4.56
CA SER A 43 5.80 1.39 5.94
C SER A 43 6.57 2.44 6.73
N ILE A 44 5.87 3.16 7.59
CA ILE A 44 6.46 4.17 8.46
C ILE A 44 6.12 3.75 9.87
N ASN A 45 7.14 3.40 10.65
CA ASN A 45 6.94 3.14 12.05
C ASN A 45 6.79 4.47 12.76
N GLU A 46 5.55 4.78 13.15
CA GLU A 46 5.37 5.86 14.07
C GLU A 46 5.67 5.31 15.46
N LEU A 47 6.71 5.85 16.07
CA LEU A 47 6.92 5.59 17.46
C LEU A 47 5.73 6.17 18.18
N GLY A 48 4.86 5.30 18.63
CA GLY A 48 3.78 5.71 19.48
C GLY A 48 4.36 6.49 20.65
N MET A 49 3.62 7.45 21.13
CA MET A 49 4.07 8.20 22.29
C MET A 49 4.35 7.24 23.42
N GLN A 50 5.59 7.25 23.88
CA GLN A 50 5.93 6.43 25.02
C GLN A 50 5.18 6.96 26.22
N CYS A 51 4.33 6.11 26.76
CA CYS A 51 3.70 6.45 28.01
C CYS A 51 4.77 6.54 29.10
N MET A 52 4.73 7.59 29.82
CA MET A 52 5.56 7.74 31.00
C MET A 52 5.26 6.58 31.93
N GLY A 53 6.25 5.77 32.21
CA GLY A 53 6.08 4.59 33.04
C GLY A 53 6.41 3.29 32.35
N GLY A 54 6.82 3.34 31.10
CA GLY A 54 7.35 2.18 30.42
C GLY A 54 6.33 1.15 29.99
N ASN A 55 5.06 1.46 30.01
CA ASN A 55 4.05 0.54 29.55
C ASN A 55 4.14 0.39 28.04
N THR A 56 4.19 -0.86 27.62
CA THR A 56 4.11 -1.16 26.20
C THR A 56 2.68 -0.92 25.73
N TYR A 57 2.55 -0.20 24.65
CA TYR A 57 1.31 -0.02 23.99
C TYR A 57 1.51 -0.35 22.55
N GLN A 58 0.39 -0.48 21.87
CA GLN A 58 0.39 -0.89 20.49
C GLN A 58 1.14 0.11 19.63
N GLU A 59 2.07 -0.39 18.84
CA GLU A 59 2.69 0.43 17.81
C GLU A 59 1.77 0.54 16.63
N ASP A 60 1.45 1.75 16.25
CA ASP A 60 0.74 1.98 15.01
C ASP A 60 1.75 2.02 13.89
N VAL A 61 1.55 1.18 12.90
CA VAL A 61 2.36 1.20 11.68
C VAL A 61 1.55 1.86 10.60
N ARG A 62 2.08 2.95 10.06
CA ARG A 62 1.46 3.63 8.95
C ARG A 62 1.98 3.04 7.66
N VAL A 63 1.07 2.67 6.77
CA VAL A 63 1.42 2.06 5.50
C VAL A 63 0.88 2.91 4.37
N LYS A 64 1.72 3.17 3.38
CA LYS A 64 1.34 3.87 2.16
C LYS A 64 1.54 2.95 0.98
N ILE A 65 0.52 2.83 0.17
CA ILE A 65 0.57 2.01 -1.04
C ILE A 65 0.27 2.92 -2.23
N ASP A 66 1.18 2.94 -3.18
CA ASP A 66 1.00 3.70 -4.42
C ASP A 66 0.68 2.74 -5.55
N CYS A 67 -0.42 2.98 -6.21
CA CYS A 67 -0.82 2.24 -7.41
C CYS A 67 -0.51 3.10 -8.62
N TRP A 68 0.17 2.53 -9.61
CA TRP A 68 0.65 3.27 -10.78
C TRP A 68 0.15 2.62 -12.06
N SER A 69 -0.39 3.41 -12.98
CA SER A 69 -0.87 2.91 -14.25
C SER A 69 -0.86 4.01 -15.31
N LEU A 70 -0.78 3.61 -16.57
CA LEU A 70 -0.93 4.53 -17.70
C LEU A 70 -2.40 4.88 -17.96
N SER A 71 -3.33 4.19 -17.33
CA SER A 71 -4.76 4.40 -17.49
C SER A 71 -5.39 4.76 -16.16
N TYR A 72 -6.16 5.84 -16.13
CA TYR A 72 -6.85 6.25 -14.91
C TYR A 72 -7.87 5.20 -14.46
N GLY A 73 -8.63 4.64 -15.41
CA GLY A 73 -9.58 3.58 -15.07
C GLY A 73 -8.90 2.36 -14.47
N GLN A 74 -7.75 1.97 -15.00
CA GLN A 74 -7.02 0.83 -14.49
C GLN A 74 -6.48 1.10 -13.08
N VAL A 75 -5.97 2.31 -12.82
CA VAL A 75 -5.44 2.60 -11.50
C VAL A 75 -6.54 2.62 -10.44
N ILE A 76 -7.76 3.01 -10.82
CA ILE A 76 -8.91 2.94 -9.93
C ILE A 76 -9.22 1.47 -9.58
N SER A 77 -9.20 0.60 -10.58
CA SER A 77 -9.43 -0.83 -10.36
C SER A 77 -8.38 -1.43 -9.44
N ILE A 78 -7.12 -1.07 -9.63
CA ILE A 78 -6.03 -1.53 -8.77
C ILE A 78 -6.26 -1.05 -7.33
N LYS A 79 -6.60 0.23 -7.17
CA LYS A 79 -6.87 0.80 -5.86
C LYS A 79 -8.00 0.04 -5.15
N ASP A 80 -9.07 -0.27 -5.86
CA ASP A 80 -10.20 -0.98 -5.27
C ASP A 80 -9.79 -2.39 -4.81
N GLU A 81 -8.99 -3.09 -5.60
CA GLU A 81 -8.53 -4.41 -5.23
C GLU A 81 -7.54 -4.36 -4.06
N VAL A 82 -6.70 -3.35 -4.00
CA VAL A 82 -5.80 -3.17 -2.86
C VAL A 82 -6.60 -2.93 -1.59
N LYS A 83 -7.61 -2.06 -1.64
CA LYS A 83 -8.46 -1.80 -0.48
C LYS A 83 -9.18 -3.07 -0.03
N SER A 84 -9.63 -3.88 -0.96
CA SER A 84 -10.25 -5.16 -0.64
C SER A 84 -9.28 -6.11 0.05
N SER A 85 -8.02 -6.11 -0.41
CA SER A 85 -6.99 -6.98 0.15
C SER A 85 -6.64 -6.63 1.59
N ILE A 86 -6.69 -5.35 1.96
CA ILE A 86 -6.32 -4.91 3.30
C ILE A 86 -7.53 -4.77 4.24
N ALA A 87 -8.74 -4.97 3.72
CA ALA A 87 -9.93 -4.88 4.54
C ALA A 87 -9.86 -5.91 5.68
N LEU A 88 -10.26 -5.51 6.86
CA LEU A 88 -10.29 -6.35 8.06
C LEU A 88 -8.90 -6.79 8.55
N TRP A 89 -7.84 -6.25 7.98
CA TRP A 89 -6.49 -6.62 8.41
C TRP A 89 -6.12 -5.81 9.64
N LYS A 90 -5.93 -6.51 10.77
CA LYS A 90 -5.44 -5.93 12.03
C LYS A 90 -6.06 -4.57 12.36
N ALA A 91 -7.37 -4.51 12.23
CA ALA A 91 -8.12 -3.29 12.54
C ALA A 91 -7.56 -2.06 11.82
N SER A 92 -7.18 -2.23 10.56
CA SER A 92 -6.71 -1.10 9.76
C SER A 92 -7.75 0.01 9.79
N SER A 93 -7.30 1.22 10.06
CA SER A 93 -8.18 2.36 10.23
C SER A 93 -7.63 3.55 9.46
N GLU A 94 -8.46 4.56 9.33
CA GLU A 94 -8.07 5.82 8.70
C GLU A 94 -7.56 5.63 7.27
N VAL A 95 -8.26 4.76 6.52
CA VAL A 95 -7.92 4.58 5.10
C VAL A 95 -8.28 5.84 4.35
N SER A 96 -7.31 6.46 3.75
CA SER A 96 -7.52 7.61 2.88
C SER A 96 -6.90 7.33 1.52
N THR A 97 -7.47 7.94 0.48
CA THR A 97 -6.95 7.78 -0.87
C THR A 97 -6.70 9.15 -1.46
N MET A 98 -5.68 9.25 -2.28
CA MET A 98 -5.30 10.49 -2.93
C MET A 98 -4.91 10.21 -4.36
N ASP A 99 -5.34 11.08 -5.27
CA ASP A 99 -4.98 10.97 -6.68
C ASP A 99 -3.71 11.75 -6.96
N GLY A 100 -2.95 11.28 -7.94
CA GLY A 100 -1.80 11.99 -8.43
C GLY A 100 -1.56 11.68 -9.90
N TYR A 101 -0.76 12.51 -10.52
CA TYR A 101 -0.37 12.30 -11.91
C TYR A 101 1.03 12.87 -12.10
N GLU A 102 1.90 12.05 -12.67
CA GLU A 102 3.25 12.48 -12.98
C GLU A 102 3.38 12.85 -14.45
N ASN A 103 3.73 14.10 -14.73
CA ASN A 103 3.87 14.57 -16.11
C ASN A 103 5.03 13.88 -16.84
N ASP A 104 6.13 13.62 -16.16
CA ASP A 104 7.33 13.07 -16.79
C ASP A 104 7.09 11.65 -17.30
N THR A 105 6.42 10.82 -16.50
CA THR A 105 6.17 9.42 -16.84
C THR A 105 4.79 9.20 -17.40
N LYS A 106 3.92 10.20 -17.29
CA LYS A 106 2.50 10.14 -17.70
C LYS A 106 1.76 9.02 -16.96
N LEU A 107 2.12 8.80 -15.71
CA LEU A 107 1.50 7.77 -14.89
C LEU A 107 0.45 8.39 -13.97
N PHE A 108 -0.71 7.76 -13.94
CA PHE A 108 -1.71 8.04 -12.93
C PHE A 108 -1.34 7.30 -11.67
N ARG A 109 -1.61 7.92 -10.53
CA ARG A 109 -1.25 7.39 -9.22
C ARG A 109 -2.45 7.45 -8.29
N LYS A 110 -2.67 6.38 -7.56
CA LYS A 110 -3.59 6.35 -6.43
C LYS A 110 -2.78 5.99 -5.19
N LEU A 111 -2.76 6.88 -4.23
CA LEU A 111 -2.12 6.63 -2.94
C LEU A 111 -3.16 6.16 -1.95
N ILE A 112 -2.88 5.05 -1.29
CA ILE A 112 -3.71 4.52 -0.20
C ILE A 112 -2.89 4.61 1.07
N ASP A 113 -3.42 5.31 2.07
CA ASP A 113 -2.73 5.56 3.34
C ASP A 113 -3.60 4.99 4.45
N PHE A 114 -3.02 4.13 5.28
CA PHE A 114 -3.77 3.51 6.36
C PHE A 114 -2.84 3.14 7.51
N ASN A 115 -3.43 2.92 8.68
CA ASN A 115 -2.71 2.51 9.87
C ASN A 115 -3.07 1.08 10.24
N ILE A 116 -2.06 0.33 10.66
CA ILE A 116 -2.23 -1.01 11.19
C ILE A 116 -1.86 -0.97 12.66
N LYS A 117 -2.72 -1.53 13.49
CA LYS A 117 -2.44 -1.67 14.91
C LYS A 117 -1.94 -3.08 15.18
N GLU A 118 -0.77 -3.19 15.75
CA GLU A 118 -0.24 -4.48 16.13
C GLU A 118 -0.68 -4.89 17.53
#